data_acae7c0898b699d6a267e2975b92e841
#
_entry.id   acae7c0898b699d6a267e2975b92e841
#
_cell.length_a   1.000
_cell.length_b   1.000
_cell.length_c   1.000
_cell.angle_alpha   90.00
_cell.angle_beta   90.00
_cell.angle_gamma   90.00
#
_symmetry.space_group_name_H-M   'P 1'
#
loop_
_entity.id
_entity.type
_entity.pdbx_description
1 polymer ?
#
loop_
_entity_poly.entity_id
_entity_poly.type
_entity_poly.pdbx_seq_one_letter_code
_entity_poly.pdbx_strand_id
1 'polypeptide(L)'
;YHRDFIFDMDGTILDSMPYWRNVSKEYAMQYVDKLPDDFDERTYVMDLDECSAYFRDELGINTDAATMRQTAVDIMTRHYSTDIPAKDGMLELIRREHEAGSCMCIFTSSDRGCVDAVLNRLGIADCFNNIFTVYDIPYNKKNPESYKLIAEKMHFKPEDTWVYEDVLHGIESARQGGFKISAVYDEDSKKHWNEICALADEIRDIRND
;
A
#
# COMPACT_ATOMS: atom_id res chain seq x y z
N TYR A 1 -22.26 -18.07 3.88
CA TYR A 1 -21.52 -17.67 2.69
C TYR A 1 -20.23 -16.95 3.10
N HIS A 2 -19.11 -17.49 2.74
CA HIS A 2 -17.81 -16.88 3.00
C HIS A 2 -17.00 -16.83 1.69
N ARG A 3 -16.04 -15.93 1.65
CA ARG A 3 -15.13 -15.73 0.52
C ARG A 3 -13.69 -15.79 0.99
N ASP A 4 -12.78 -15.95 0.05
CA ASP A 4 -11.35 -15.84 0.26
C ASP A 4 -10.85 -14.51 -0.28
N PHE A 5 -9.99 -13.82 0.48
CA PHE A 5 -9.50 -12.49 0.13
C PHE A 5 -7.99 -12.38 0.31
N ILE A 6 -7.37 -11.70 -0.64
CA ILE A 6 -6.01 -11.16 -0.52
C ILE A 6 -6.11 -9.65 -0.66
N PHE A 7 -5.77 -8.91 0.40
CA PHE A 7 -5.82 -7.45 0.41
C PHE A 7 -4.42 -6.87 0.29
N ASP A 8 -4.23 -5.92 -0.63
CA ASP A 8 -3.18 -4.92 -0.49
C ASP A 8 -3.50 -3.99 0.67
N MET A 9 -2.50 -3.33 1.24
CA MET A 9 -2.70 -2.45 2.40
C MET A 9 -2.69 -0.97 2.01
N ASP A 10 -1.54 -0.45 1.58
CA ASP A 10 -1.38 0.97 1.24
C ASP A 10 -2.13 1.32 -0.05
N GLY A 11 -3.00 2.31 0.01
CA GLY A 11 -3.83 2.70 -1.13
C GLY A 11 -5.07 1.85 -1.33
N THR A 12 -5.23 0.75 -0.59
CA THR A 12 -6.36 -0.19 -0.68
C THR A 12 -7.17 -0.21 0.61
N ILE A 13 -6.64 -0.77 1.70
CA ILE A 13 -7.27 -0.68 3.03
C ILE A 13 -7.08 0.71 3.61
N LEU A 14 -5.89 1.29 3.42
CA LEU A 14 -5.46 2.56 4.02
C LEU A 14 -5.41 3.69 3.01
N ASP A 15 -5.85 4.86 3.44
CA ASP A 15 -5.61 6.12 2.75
C ASP A 15 -4.23 6.68 3.15
N SER A 16 -3.18 5.91 2.82
CA SER A 16 -1.79 6.16 3.23
C SER A 16 -0.94 6.85 2.16
N MET A 17 -1.39 6.88 0.90
CA MET A 17 -0.58 7.44 -0.19
C MET A 17 -0.30 8.93 -0.05
N PRO A 18 -1.21 9.78 0.47
CA PRO A 18 -0.89 11.17 0.78
C PRO A 18 0.28 11.33 1.77
N TYR A 19 0.41 10.42 2.74
CA TYR A 19 1.50 10.42 3.71
C TYR A 19 2.84 10.04 3.04
N TRP A 20 2.83 9.04 2.18
CA TRP A 20 4.02 8.65 1.41
C TRP A 20 4.48 9.76 0.46
N ARG A 21 3.55 10.46 -0.20
CA ARG A 21 3.89 11.61 -1.04
C ARG A 21 4.51 12.76 -0.25
N ASN A 22 4.14 12.93 1.00
CA ASN A 22 4.58 14.03 1.86
C ASN A 22 5.81 13.71 2.71
N VAL A 23 6.31 12.48 2.71
CA VAL A 23 7.37 12.05 3.63
C VAL A 23 8.68 12.82 3.44
N SER A 24 9.08 13.10 2.22
CA SER A 24 10.30 13.88 1.93
C SER A 24 10.18 15.31 2.41
N LYS A 25 9.01 15.92 2.22
CA LYS A 25 8.72 17.27 2.73
C LYS A 25 8.76 17.30 4.25
N GLU A 26 8.11 16.36 4.91
CA GLU A 26 8.10 16.24 6.38
C GLU A 26 9.52 16.07 6.92
N TYR A 27 10.35 15.26 6.25
CA TYR A 27 11.76 15.11 6.61
C TYR A 27 12.51 16.45 6.48
N ALA A 28 12.44 17.10 5.33
CA ALA A 28 13.15 18.35 5.07
C ALA A 28 12.74 19.46 6.07
N MET A 29 11.46 19.57 6.38
CA MET A 29 10.93 20.59 7.29
C MET A 29 11.36 20.41 8.75
N GLN A 30 11.98 19.30 9.12
CA GLN A 30 12.63 19.15 10.42
C GLN A 30 13.91 20.00 10.54
N TYR A 31 14.50 20.39 9.42
CA TYR A 31 15.80 21.07 9.34
C TYR A 31 15.74 22.48 8.75
N VAL A 32 14.74 22.77 7.94
CA VAL A 32 14.58 24.06 7.27
C VAL A 32 13.18 24.61 7.50
N ASP A 33 13.06 25.93 7.59
CA ASP A 33 11.78 26.60 7.83
C ASP A 33 10.96 26.78 6.55
N LYS A 34 11.63 26.76 5.41
CA LYS A 34 11.00 26.98 4.10
C LYS A 34 11.66 26.12 3.04
N LEU A 35 10.83 25.54 2.18
CA LEU A 35 11.26 24.78 1.01
C LEU A 35 11.12 25.60 -0.26
N PRO A 36 11.92 25.31 -1.32
CA PRO A 36 11.69 25.87 -2.64
C PRO A 36 10.28 25.56 -3.16
N ASP A 37 9.71 26.47 -3.95
CA ASP A 37 8.36 26.30 -4.49
C ASP A 37 8.21 25.06 -5.38
N ASP A 38 9.30 24.63 -6.02
CA ASP A 38 9.37 23.46 -6.90
C ASP A 38 9.79 22.17 -6.19
N PHE A 39 9.84 22.15 -4.86
CA PHE A 39 10.32 21.00 -4.08
C PHE A 39 9.58 19.71 -4.42
N ASP A 40 8.26 19.72 -4.40
CA ASP A 40 7.43 18.53 -4.65
C ASP A 40 7.63 18.02 -6.09
N GLU A 41 7.64 18.91 -7.07
CA GLU A 41 7.85 18.58 -8.47
C GLU A 41 9.22 17.95 -8.71
N ARG A 42 10.27 18.53 -8.12
CA ARG A 42 11.65 18.03 -8.27
C ARG A 42 11.85 16.68 -7.56
N THR A 43 11.38 16.55 -6.33
CA THR A 43 11.59 15.31 -5.56
C THR A 43 10.76 14.15 -6.08
N TYR A 44 9.63 14.40 -6.70
CA TYR A 44 8.78 13.37 -7.29
C TYR A 44 9.49 12.48 -8.32
N VAL A 45 10.42 13.04 -9.10
CA VAL A 45 11.15 12.34 -10.16
C VAL A 45 12.52 11.82 -9.73
N MET A 46 12.97 12.15 -8.52
CA MET A 46 14.28 11.74 -8.00
C MET A 46 14.23 10.33 -7.40
N ASP A 47 15.27 9.56 -7.66
CA ASP A 47 15.56 8.38 -6.85
C ASP A 47 16.13 8.78 -5.47
N LEU A 48 16.40 7.79 -4.63
CA LEU A 48 16.85 8.04 -3.26
C LEU A 48 18.24 8.70 -3.22
N ASP A 49 19.15 8.30 -4.11
CA ASP A 49 20.50 8.89 -4.19
C ASP A 49 20.43 10.34 -4.68
N GLU A 50 19.64 10.61 -5.72
CA GLU A 50 19.42 11.95 -6.25
C GLU A 50 18.76 12.86 -5.21
N CYS A 51 17.76 12.35 -4.49
CA CYS A 51 17.06 13.09 -3.45
C CYS A 51 18.01 13.42 -2.28
N SER A 52 18.85 12.48 -1.85
CA SER A 52 19.81 12.72 -0.79
C SER A 52 20.88 13.75 -1.20
N ALA A 53 21.34 13.73 -2.46
CA ALA A 53 22.25 14.73 -3.00
C ALA A 53 21.60 16.13 -3.04
N TYR A 54 20.35 16.21 -3.47
CA TYR A 54 19.58 17.47 -3.48
C TYR A 54 19.45 18.05 -2.06
N PHE A 55 19.16 17.21 -1.07
CA PHE A 55 19.07 17.63 0.33
C PHE A 55 20.39 18.19 0.85
N ARG A 56 21.53 17.53 0.55
CA ARG A 56 22.85 18.01 0.94
C ARG A 56 23.23 19.30 0.24
N ASP A 57 23.13 19.31 -1.08
CA ASP A 57 23.75 20.34 -1.93
C ASP A 57 22.91 21.62 -2.00
N GLU A 58 21.60 21.50 -1.98
CA GLU A 58 20.70 22.65 -2.15
C GLU A 58 19.96 23.05 -0.86
N LEU A 59 19.66 22.11 0.01
CA LEU A 59 18.96 22.40 1.27
C LEU A 59 19.87 22.49 2.48
N GLY A 60 21.15 22.09 2.34
CA GLY A 60 22.10 22.11 3.46
C GLY A 60 21.79 21.07 4.55
N ILE A 61 21.06 20.02 4.22
CA ILE A 61 20.70 18.93 5.14
C ILE A 61 21.73 17.82 4.99
N ASN A 62 22.46 17.51 6.06
CA ASN A 62 23.46 16.44 6.07
C ASN A 62 22.77 15.07 6.14
N THR A 63 22.70 14.39 5.02
CA THR A 63 22.05 13.07 4.89
C THR A 63 22.72 12.25 3.77
N ASP A 64 22.39 10.98 3.71
CA ASP A 64 22.71 10.05 2.63
C ASP A 64 21.51 9.16 2.31
N ALA A 65 21.60 8.32 1.29
CA ALA A 65 20.50 7.47 0.86
C ALA A 65 20.03 6.52 1.98
N ALA A 66 20.97 5.93 2.73
CA ALA A 66 20.63 5.00 3.82
C ALA A 66 19.92 5.72 4.98
N THR A 67 20.43 6.89 5.39
CA THR A 67 19.82 7.72 6.44
C THR A 67 18.44 8.21 6.00
N MET A 68 18.31 8.65 4.77
CA MET A 68 17.04 9.12 4.20
C MET A 68 15.99 8.00 4.19
N ARG A 69 16.37 6.80 3.77
CA ARG A 69 15.47 5.63 3.80
C ARG A 69 15.01 5.32 5.22
N GLN A 70 15.93 5.27 6.19
CA GLN A 70 15.58 4.99 7.57
C GLN A 70 14.70 6.08 8.18
N THR A 71 14.99 7.34 7.88
CA THR A 71 14.18 8.46 8.34
C THR A 71 12.76 8.41 7.78
N ALA A 72 12.61 8.07 6.49
CA ALA A 72 11.29 7.89 5.87
C ALA A 72 10.50 6.75 6.53
N VAL A 73 11.15 5.63 6.82
CA VAL A 73 10.54 4.50 7.55
C VAL A 73 10.09 4.94 8.95
N ASP A 74 10.93 5.68 9.67
CA ASP A 74 10.62 6.17 11.02
C ASP A 74 9.42 7.14 11.02
N ILE A 75 9.40 8.07 10.07
CA ILE A 75 8.28 9.01 9.88
C ILE A 75 6.98 8.24 9.58
N MET A 76 7.03 7.32 8.64
CA MET A 76 5.85 6.55 8.26
C MET A 76 5.39 5.60 9.37
N THR A 77 6.30 4.97 10.11
CA THR A 77 5.96 4.14 11.27
C THR A 77 5.15 4.92 12.30
N ARG A 78 5.54 6.18 12.55
CA ARG A 78 4.77 7.06 13.43
C ARG A 78 3.36 7.32 12.89
N HIS A 79 3.21 7.60 11.60
CA HIS A 79 1.92 7.81 10.96
C HIS A 79 1.04 6.55 10.97
N TYR A 80 1.59 5.39 10.70
CA TYR A 80 0.86 4.12 10.81
C TYR A 80 0.36 3.89 12.24
N SER A 81 1.13 4.30 13.22
CA SER A 81 0.79 4.13 14.64
C SER A 81 -0.23 5.16 15.15
N THR A 82 -0.43 6.29 14.48
CA THR A 82 -1.17 7.43 15.02
C THR A 82 -2.33 7.94 14.18
N ASP A 83 -2.15 8.19 12.88
CA ASP A 83 -3.08 9.03 12.14
C ASP A 83 -3.50 8.57 10.73
N ILE A 84 -2.81 7.64 10.09
CA ILE A 84 -3.24 7.14 8.77
C ILE A 84 -4.63 6.49 8.86
N PRO A 85 -5.65 7.03 8.15
CA PRO A 85 -6.98 6.47 8.19
C PRO A 85 -7.15 5.26 7.26
N ALA A 86 -8.17 4.45 7.53
CA ALA A 86 -8.67 3.51 6.53
C ALA A 86 -9.43 4.27 5.43
N LYS A 87 -9.44 3.71 4.24
CA LYS A 87 -10.33 4.18 3.17
C LYS A 87 -11.79 3.94 3.55
N ASP A 88 -12.67 4.82 3.10
CA ASP A 88 -14.09 4.77 3.39
C ASP A 88 -14.69 3.39 3.04
N GLY A 89 -15.43 2.83 3.99
CA GLY A 89 -16.11 1.55 3.83
C GLY A 89 -15.24 0.31 3.98
N MET A 90 -13.91 0.45 4.09
CA MET A 90 -13.01 -0.73 4.15
C MET A 90 -13.04 -1.42 5.52
N LEU A 91 -13.11 -0.68 6.62
CA LEU A 91 -13.22 -1.29 7.95
C LEU A 91 -14.52 -2.07 8.09
N GLU A 92 -15.62 -1.51 7.61
CA GLU A 92 -16.94 -2.16 7.63
C GLU A 92 -16.94 -3.43 6.78
N LEU A 93 -16.34 -3.37 5.58
CA LEU A 93 -16.19 -4.54 4.71
C LEU A 93 -15.41 -5.65 5.41
N ILE A 94 -14.23 -5.33 5.95
CA ILE A 94 -13.34 -6.32 6.59
C ILE A 94 -14.02 -6.95 7.79
N ARG A 95 -14.65 -6.16 8.64
CA ARG A 95 -15.38 -6.68 9.81
C ARG A 95 -16.55 -7.57 9.42
N ARG A 96 -17.34 -7.14 8.45
CA ARG A 96 -18.48 -7.92 7.94
C ARG A 96 -18.03 -9.27 7.37
N GLU A 97 -16.96 -9.27 6.58
CA GLU A 97 -16.44 -10.51 6.02
C GLU A 97 -15.84 -11.42 7.09
N HIS A 98 -15.19 -10.85 8.09
CA HIS A 98 -14.71 -11.62 9.24
C HIS A 98 -15.85 -12.29 10.01
N GLU A 99 -16.92 -11.55 10.29
CA GLU A 99 -18.12 -12.07 10.95
C GLU A 99 -18.82 -13.16 10.13
N ALA A 100 -18.76 -13.05 8.80
CA ALA A 100 -19.29 -14.06 7.87
C ALA A 100 -18.43 -15.32 7.78
N GLY A 101 -17.27 -15.36 8.45
CA GLY A 101 -16.34 -16.49 8.42
C GLY A 101 -15.43 -16.53 7.20
N SER A 102 -15.32 -15.45 6.45
CA SER A 102 -14.41 -15.33 5.31
C SER A 102 -12.95 -15.45 5.75
N CYS A 103 -12.11 -16.05 4.91
CA CYS A 103 -10.69 -16.17 5.14
C CYS A 103 -9.95 -15.05 4.43
N MET A 104 -9.18 -14.28 5.19
CA MET A 104 -8.55 -13.07 4.67
C MET A 104 -7.06 -13.02 5.01
N CYS A 105 -6.25 -12.59 4.06
CA CYS A 105 -4.85 -12.26 4.30
C CYS A 105 -4.48 -10.92 3.67
N ILE A 106 -3.35 -10.37 4.12
CA ILE A 106 -2.74 -9.16 3.55
C ILE A 106 -1.51 -9.57 2.76
N PHE A 107 -1.31 -8.93 1.60
CA PHE A 107 -0.08 -8.94 0.84
C PHE A 107 0.38 -7.51 0.59
N THR A 108 1.50 -7.12 1.22
CA THR A 108 1.97 -5.73 1.24
C THR A 108 3.47 -5.61 0.97
N SER A 109 3.86 -4.47 0.41
CA SER A 109 5.27 -4.07 0.29
C SER A 109 5.80 -3.36 1.53
N SER A 110 4.96 -3.08 2.51
CA SER A 110 5.33 -2.41 3.76
C SER A 110 5.98 -3.37 4.76
N ASP A 111 6.79 -2.82 5.66
CA ASP A 111 7.41 -3.57 6.74
C ASP A 111 6.37 -4.13 7.71
N ARG A 112 6.62 -5.31 8.25
CA ARG A 112 5.70 -6.00 9.18
C ARG A 112 5.36 -5.15 10.40
N GLY A 113 6.32 -4.39 10.93
CA GLY A 113 6.08 -3.52 12.09
C GLY A 113 5.05 -2.42 11.80
N CYS A 114 5.08 -1.84 10.61
CA CYS A 114 4.08 -0.86 10.16
C CYS A 114 2.70 -1.50 10.03
N VAL A 115 2.64 -2.69 9.46
CA VAL A 115 1.39 -3.45 9.30
C VAL A 115 0.77 -3.72 10.67
N ASP A 116 1.53 -4.28 11.59
CA ASP A 116 1.04 -4.61 12.93
C ASP A 116 0.55 -3.37 13.67
N ALA A 117 1.29 -2.25 13.59
CA ALA A 117 0.93 -0.99 14.25
C ALA A 117 -0.43 -0.47 13.76
N VAL A 118 -0.64 -0.40 12.45
CA VAL A 118 -1.87 0.17 11.88
C VAL A 118 -3.07 -0.76 12.07
N LEU A 119 -2.90 -2.07 11.90
CA LEU A 119 -4.00 -3.03 12.09
C LEU A 119 -4.47 -3.07 13.54
N ASN A 120 -3.54 -3.00 14.51
CA ASN A 120 -3.87 -2.93 15.92
C ASN A 120 -4.59 -1.62 16.26
N ARG A 121 -4.10 -0.49 15.76
CA ARG A 121 -4.74 0.81 15.98
C ARG A 121 -6.15 0.88 15.41
N LEU A 122 -6.38 0.34 14.21
CA LEU A 122 -7.70 0.31 13.56
C LEU A 122 -8.63 -0.79 14.09
N GLY A 123 -8.11 -1.69 14.96
CA GLY A 123 -8.91 -2.76 15.56
C GLY A 123 -9.36 -3.85 14.59
N ILE A 124 -8.54 -4.15 13.58
CA ILE A 124 -8.83 -5.18 12.57
C ILE A 124 -7.74 -6.28 12.46
N ALA A 125 -6.75 -6.26 13.35
CA ALA A 125 -5.67 -7.25 13.31
C ALA A 125 -6.20 -8.70 13.34
N ASP A 126 -7.19 -8.97 14.18
CA ASP A 126 -7.77 -10.30 14.35
C ASP A 126 -8.65 -10.74 13.15
N CYS A 127 -8.95 -9.85 12.22
CA CYS A 127 -9.73 -10.18 11.03
C CYS A 127 -8.91 -10.93 9.97
N PHE A 128 -7.58 -10.89 10.07
CA PHE A 128 -6.70 -11.50 9.07
C PHE A 128 -6.09 -12.80 9.58
N ASN A 129 -6.21 -13.84 8.77
CA ASN A 129 -5.67 -15.16 9.08
C ASN A 129 -4.15 -15.23 8.88
N ASN A 130 -3.61 -14.39 7.99
CA ASN A 130 -2.17 -14.25 7.77
C ASN A 130 -1.82 -12.89 7.16
N ILE A 131 -0.55 -12.53 7.29
CA ILE A 131 0.02 -11.32 6.70
C ILE A 131 1.29 -11.74 5.96
N PHE A 132 1.36 -11.40 4.67
CA PHE A 132 2.53 -11.61 3.82
C PHE A 132 3.10 -10.26 3.42
N THR A 133 4.37 -10.06 3.70
CA THR A 133 5.12 -8.94 3.12
C THR A 133 5.90 -9.44 1.89
N VAL A 134 6.38 -8.53 1.06
CA VAL A 134 7.23 -8.88 -0.09
C VAL A 134 8.58 -9.51 0.33
N TYR A 135 8.91 -9.45 1.62
CA TYR A 135 10.11 -10.10 2.18
C TYR A 135 9.88 -11.55 2.59
N ASP A 136 8.62 -11.98 2.72
CA ASP A 136 8.24 -13.33 3.16
C ASP A 136 8.19 -14.32 2.00
N ILE A 137 8.18 -13.84 0.77
CA ILE A 137 8.08 -14.65 -0.44
C ILE A 137 9.15 -14.26 -1.47
N PRO A 138 9.58 -15.17 -2.37
CA PRO A 138 10.68 -14.88 -3.30
C PRO A 138 10.27 -14.08 -4.54
N TYR A 139 9.03 -13.58 -4.60
CA TYR A 139 8.49 -12.85 -5.73
C TYR A 139 7.92 -11.50 -5.29
N ASN A 140 8.07 -10.47 -6.10
CA ASN A 140 7.38 -9.20 -5.90
C ASN A 140 5.98 -9.18 -6.55
N LYS A 141 5.21 -8.13 -6.30
CA LYS A 141 3.84 -8.00 -6.81
C LYS A 141 3.71 -7.89 -8.33
N LYS A 142 4.79 -7.64 -9.06
CA LYS A 142 4.80 -7.62 -10.53
C LYS A 142 4.83 -9.02 -11.12
N ASN A 143 5.12 -10.02 -10.31
CA ASN A 143 5.17 -11.42 -10.75
C ASN A 143 3.90 -12.14 -10.29
N PRO A 144 3.10 -12.71 -11.22
CA PRO A 144 1.89 -13.48 -10.89
C PRO A 144 2.13 -14.62 -9.90
N GLU A 145 3.34 -15.21 -9.90
CA GLU A 145 3.71 -16.28 -8.97
C GLU A 145 3.65 -15.87 -7.51
N SER A 146 3.77 -14.55 -7.20
CA SER A 146 3.61 -14.05 -5.83
C SER A 146 2.21 -14.34 -5.27
N TYR A 147 1.18 -13.99 -6.02
CA TYR A 147 -0.22 -14.22 -5.62
C TYR A 147 -0.57 -15.71 -5.60
N LYS A 148 -0.08 -16.48 -6.58
CA LYS A 148 -0.29 -17.93 -6.62
C LYS A 148 0.32 -18.63 -5.41
N LEU A 149 1.53 -18.23 -5.00
CA LEU A 149 2.19 -18.79 -3.82
C LEU A 149 1.42 -18.46 -2.53
N ILE A 150 0.90 -17.24 -2.41
CA ILE A 150 0.05 -16.87 -1.27
C ILE A 150 -1.22 -17.72 -1.25
N ALA A 151 -1.88 -17.90 -2.40
CA ALA A 151 -3.06 -18.74 -2.50
C ALA A 151 -2.76 -20.19 -2.08
N GLU A 152 -1.62 -20.74 -2.51
CA GLU A 152 -1.16 -22.07 -2.09
C GLU A 152 -0.99 -22.16 -0.57
N LYS A 153 -0.29 -21.19 0.03
CA LYS A 153 -0.07 -21.16 1.49
C LYS A 153 -1.37 -21.00 2.29
N MET A 154 -2.35 -20.31 1.74
CA MET A 154 -3.66 -20.09 2.37
C MET A 154 -4.68 -21.18 2.04
N HIS A 155 -4.34 -22.13 1.15
CA HIS A 155 -5.27 -23.12 0.61
C HIS A 155 -6.45 -22.48 -0.14
N PHE A 156 -6.21 -21.37 -0.79
CA PHE A 156 -7.17 -20.66 -1.63
C PHE A 156 -7.17 -21.21 -3.05
N LYS A 157 -8.34 -21.17 -3.69
CA LYS A 157 -8.45 -21.38 -5.14
C LYS A 157 -8.47 -20.02 -5.82
N PRO A 158 -7.53 -19.72 -6.74
CA PRO A 158 -7.46 -18.41 -7.38
C PRO A 158 -8.79 -17.96 -7.99
N GLU A 159 -9.48 -18.84 -8.69
CA GLU A 159 -10.75 -18.54 -9.35
C GLU A 159 -11.89 -18.16 -8.40
N ASP A 160 -11.78 -18.51 -7.12
CA ASP A 160 -12.75 -18.20 -6.07
C ASP A 160 -12.28 -17.10 -5.11
N THR A 161 -11.06 -16.61 -5.31
CA THR A 161 -10.40 -15.65 -4.40
C THR A 161 -10.42 -14.23 -4.99
N TRP A 162 -10.81 -13.27 -4.15
CA TRP A 162 -10.80 -11.85 -4.48
C TRP A 162 -9.49 -11.20 -4.06
N VAL A 163 -8.87 -10.49 -5.00
CA VAL A 163 -7.71 -9.62 -4.72
C VAL A 163 -8.19 -8.16 -4.73
N TYR A 164 -7.98 -7.46 -3.64
CA TYR A 164 -8.24 -6.02 -3.50
C TYR A 164 -6.93 -5.28 -3.68
N GLU A 165 -6.85 -4.43 -4.69
CA GLU A 165 -5.61 -3.74 -5.09
C GLU A 165 -5.94 -2.40 -5.77
N ASP A 166 -5.05 -1.42 -5.65
CA ASP A 166 -5.16 -0.09 -6.25
C ASP A 166 -4.15 0.19 -7.36
N VAL A 167 -3.12 -0.64 -7.50
CA VAL A 167 -2.00 -0.41 -8.42
C VAL A 167 -2.08 -1.34 -9.62
N LEU A 168 -1.92 -0.77 -10.82
CA LEU A 168 -2.04 -1.49 -12.10
C LEU A 168 -1.19 -2.76 -12.17
N HIS A 169 0.10 -2.71 -11.82
CA HIS A 169 0.97 -3.89 -11.92
C HIS A 169 0.54 -5.03 -10.98
N GLY A 170 0.02 -4.72 -9.80
CA GLY A 170 -0.53 -5.73 -8.89
C GLY A 170 -1.82 -6.35 -9.43
N ILE A 171 -2.68 -5.53 -10.00
CA ILE A 171 -3.93 -5.96 -10.64
C ILE A 171 -3.64 -6.86 -11.86
N GLU A 172 -2.70 -6.48 -12.71
CA GLU A 172 -2.26 -7.29 -13.85
C GLU A 172 -1.74 -8.66 -13.41
N SER A 173 -0.88 -8.68 -12.39
CA SER A 173 -0.32 -9.91 -11.84
C SER A 173 -1.38 -10.84 -11.27
N ALA A 174 -2.30 -10.30 -10.47
CA ALA A 174 -3.40 -11.06 -9.90
C ALA A 174 -4.34 -11.59 -10.98
N ARG A 175 -4.63 -10.79 -12.00
CA ARG A 175 -5.44 -11.22 -13.15
C ARG A 175 -4.79 -12.38 -13.92
N GLN A 176 -3.50 -12.26 -14.20
CA GLN A 176 -2.73 -13.34 -14.85
C GLN A 176 -2.67 -14.59 -13.97
N GLY A 177 -2.69 -14.43 -12.65
CA GLY A 177 -2.77 -15.54 -11.69
C GLY A 177 -4.12 -16.24 -11.62
N GLY A 178 -5.14 -15.71 -12.28
CA GLY A 178 -6.48 -16.31 -12.34
C GLY A 178 -7.41 -15.86 -11.21
N PHE A 179 -7.08 -14.78 -10.49
CA PHE A 179 -7.88 -14.24 -9.40
C PHE A 179 -9.02 -13.33 -9.89
N LYS A 180 -10.03 -13.17 -9.04
CA LYS A 180 -11.03 -12.11 -9.19
C LYS A 180 -10.45 -10.81 -8.63
N ILE A 181 -10.74 -9.70 -9.29
CA ILE A 181 -10.17 -8.40 -8.95
C ILE A 181 -11.25 -7.44 -8.48
N SER A 182 -11.08 -6.90 -7.28
CA SER A 182 -11.79 -5.70 -6.83
C SER A 182 -10.79 -4.54 -6.83
N ALA A 183 -10.92 -3.66 -7.81
CA ALA A 183 -10.04 -2.50 -7.95
C ALA A 183 -10.52 -1.38 -7.04
N VAL A 184 -9.61 -0.88 -6.21
CA VAL A 184 -9.87 0.23 -5.30
C VAL A 184 -9.25 1.50 -5.89
N TYR A 185 -10.05 2.57 -6.04
CA TYR A 185 -9.52 3.83 -6.54
C TYR A 185 -8.53 4.46 -5.56
N ASP A 186 -7.40 4.91 -6.11
CA ASP A 186 -6.46 5.78 -5.43
C ASP A 186 -5.97 6.86 -6.40
N GLU A 187 -5.80 8.08 -5.90
CA GLU A 187 -5.36 9.23 -6.71
C GLU A 187 -3.98 8.99 -7.36
N ASP A 188 -3.10 8.24 -6.70
CA ASP A 188 -1.78 7.88 -7.24
C ASP A 188 -1.84 6.99 -8.48
N SER A 189 -2.95 6.26 -8.67
CA SER A 189 -3.17 5.40 -9.84
C SER A 189 -4.13 6.01 -10.86
N LYS A 190 -4.50 7.26 -10.71
CA LYS A 190 -5.49 7.96 -11.56
C LYS A 190 -5.16 7.86 -13.05
N LYS A 191 -3.90 8.02 -13.43
CA LYS A 191 -3.47 7.94 -14.84
C LYS A 191 -3.69 6.58 -15.48
N HIS A 192 -3.78 5.51 -14.67
CA HIS A 192 -4.00 4.13 -15.11
C HIS A 192 -5.42 3.64 -14.83
N TRP A 193 -6.30 4.51 -14.32
CA TRP A 193 -7.61 4.08 -13.85
C TRP A 193 -8.47 3.40 -14.93
N ASN A 194 -8.42 3.88 -16.16
CA ASN A 194 -9.16 3.25 -17.27
C ASN A 194 -8.65 1.83 -17.55
N GLU A 195 -7.35 1.61 -17.53
CA GLU A 195 -6.74 0.28 -17.70
C GLU A 195 -7.12 -0.64 -16.53
N ILE A 196 -7.06 -0.11 -15.31
CA ILE A 196 -7.44 -0.83 -14.09
C ILE A 196 -8.91 -1.27 -14.17
N CYS A 197 -9.81 -0.37 -14.52
CA CYS A 197 -11.24 -0.69 -14.66
C CYS A 197 -11.51 -1.78 -15.71
N ALA A 198 -10.73 -1.81 -16.79
CA ALA A 198 -10.88 -2.82 -17.83
C ALA A 198 -10.47 -4.23 -17.36
N LEU A 199 -9.60 -4.34 -16.34
CA LEU A 199 -9.13 -5.61 -15.78
C LEU A 199 -9.94 -6.08 -14.57
N ALA A 200 -10.72 -5.19 -13.95
CA ALA A 200 -11.42 -5.46 -12.70
C ALA A 200 -12.75 -6.18 -12.93
N ASP A 201 -13.09 -7.07 -12.00
CA ASP A 201 -14.42 -7.70 -11.91
C ASP A 201 -15.37 -6.83 -11.07
N GLU A 202 -14.82 -6.05 -10.16
CA GLU A 202 -15.53 -5.13 -9.28
C GLU A 202 -14.72 -3.84 -9.11
N ILE A 203 -15.40 -2.70 -9.02
CA ILE A 203 -14.76 -1.40 -8.87
C ILE A 203 -15.28 -0.73 -7.60
N ARG A 204 -14.36 -0.25 -6.77
CA ARG A 204 -14.64 0.55 -5.59
C ARG A 204 -14.05 1.94 -5.78
N ASP A 205 -14.89 2.87 -6.20
CA ASP A 205 -14.51 4.25 -6.48
C ASP A 205 -15.38 5.19 -5.63
N ILE A 206 -14.82 5.64 -4.49
CA ILE A 206 -15.51 6.51 -3.52
C ILE A 206 -15.86 7.90 -4.09
N ARG A 207 -15.29 8.29 -5.23
CA ARG A 207 -15.63 9.57 -5.87
C ARG A 207 -17.04 9.58 -6.47
N ASN A 208 -17.64 8.40 -6.65
CA ASN A 208 -18.93 8.20 -7.29
C ASN A 208 -20.04 7.79 -6.31
N ASP A 209 -19.76 7.78 -5.00
CA ASP A 209 -20.70 7.44 -3.93
C ASP A 209 -21.45 8.68 -3.40
#